data_0149a27b05982c9ae78b29061910a4ca
#
_entry.id   0149a27b05982c9ae78b29061910a4ca
#
_cell.length_a   1.000
_cell.length_b   1.000
_cell.length_c   1.000
_cell.angle_alpha   90.00
_cell.angle_beta   90.00
_cell.angle_gamma   90.00
#
_symmetry.space_group_name_H-M   'P 1'
#
loop_
_entity.id
_entity.type
_entity.pdbx_description
1 polymer ?
#
loop_
_entity_poly.entity_id
_entity_poly.type
_entity_poly.pdbx_seq_one_letter_code
_entity_poly.pdbx_strand_id
1 'polypeptide(L)'
;MDVTSLYTCIPHSDGLKPLKHFLNKRATPDPPTDTLIRLAELVLNKNTVSFRDEVFSQMSCVARGTEMGPSYACLFMGHLEHTLLQQYKKPMPEIYKRYIDDGIGATSLSYNQLLDFINFVQNFHPAVKFSYEISEKSVTFLDMKISFKQGKLTHYMRSL
;
A
#
# COMPACT_ATOMS: atom_id res chain seq x y z
N MET A 1 6.16 -3.47 -8.53
CA MET A 1 5.67 -2.11 -8.16
C MET A 1 5.88 -1.96 -6.68
N ASP A 2 6.37 -0.80 -6.26
CA ASP A 2 6.65 -0.50 -4.86
C ASP A 2 6.08 0.88 -4.51
N VAL A 3 5.44 1.00 -3.33
CA VAL A 3 4.86 2.28 -2.88
C VAL A 3 5.97 3.13 -2.26
N THR A 4 6.28 4.24 -2.91
CA THR A 4 7.33 5.13 -2.44
C THR A 4 6.94 5.76 -1.09
N SER A 5 7.71 5.42 -0.05
CA SER A 5 7.56 6.03 1.29
C SER A 5 6.14 5.92 1.88
N LEU A 6 5.51 4.75 1.81
CA LEU A 6 4.11 4.50 2.20
C LEU A 6 3.71 5.19 3.51
N TYR A 7 4.46 5.01 4.58
CA TYR A 7 4.11 5.55 5.91
C TYR A 7 4.12 7.07 5.96
N THR A 8 4.95 7.71 5.14
CA THR A 8 5.11 9.17 5.12
C THR A 8 4.29 9.86 4.02
N CYS A 9 3.48 9.12 3.26
CA CYS A 9 2.64 9.69 2.22
C CYS A 9 1.13 9.67 2.55
N ILE A 10 0.67 8.91 3.56
CA ILE A 10 -0.76 8.79 3.88
C ILE A 10 -1.23 10.00 4.69
N PRO A 11 -2.08 10.88 4.14
CA PRO A 11 -2.68 11.95 4.93
C PRO A 11 -3.61 11.38 6.01
N HIS A 12 -3.65 11.99 7.19
CA HIS A 12 -4.47 11.49 8.31
C HIS A 12 -5.95 11.31 7.89
N SER A 13 -6.53 12.31 7.23
CA SER A 13 -7.92 12.27 6.76
C SER A 13 -8.20 11.10 5.81
N ASP A 14 -7.25 10.77 4.93
CA ASP A 14 -7.44 9.75 3.91
C ASP A 14 -7.24 8.33 4.46
N GLY A 15 -6.41 8.16 5.46
CA GLY A 15 -6.25 6.88 6.13
C GLY A 15 -7.33 6.57 7.18
N LEU A 16 -7.91 7.59 7.83
CA LEU A 16 -9.00 7.40 8.79
C LEU A 16 -10.31 6.93 8.14
N LYS A 17 -10.58 7.32 6.88
CA LYS A 17 -11.76 6.85 6.13
C LYS A 17 -11.78 5.34 5.93
N PRO A 18 -10.73 4.70 5.39
CA PRO A 18 -10.61 3.25 5.31
C PRO A 18 -10.70 2.57 6.68
N LEU A 19 -10.03 3.10 7.69
CA LEU A 19 -10.10 2.57 9.05
C LEU A 19 -11.55 2.52 9.55
N LYS A 20 -12.29 3.62 9.43
CA LYS A 20 -13.71 3.70 9.80
C LYS A 20 -14.55 2.71 8.99
N HIS A 21 -14.30 2.59 7.68
CA HIS A 21 -14.99 1.65 6.79
C HIS A 21 -14.84 0.20 7.26
N PHE A 22 -13.63 -0.23 7.60
CA PHE A 22 -13.40 -1.60 8.06
C PHE A 22 -13.90 -1.83 9.48
N LEU A 23 -13.76 -0.86 10.37
CA LEU A 23 -14.29 -0.94 11.74
C LEU A 23 -15.83 -1.10 11.76
N ASN A 24 -16.53 -0.46 10.83
CA ASN A 24 -17.98 -0.58 10.71
C ASN A 24 -18.45 -1.96 10.19
N LYS A 25 -17.54 -2.76 9.63
CA LYS A 25 -17.84 -4.13 9.16
C LYS A 25 -17.70 -5.18 10.26
N ARG A 26 -17.27 -4.82 11.47
CA ARG A 26 -17.17 -5.76 12.58
C ARG A 26 -18.57 -6.27 12.98
N ALA A 27 -18.67 -7.57 13.22
CA ALA A 27 -19.93 -8.18 13.67
C ALA A 27 -20.39 -7.63 15.03
N THR A 28 -19.42 -7.34 15.91
CA THR A 28 -19.66 -6.72 17.22
C THR A 28 -18.81 -5.46 17.33
N PRO A 29 -19.42 -4.25 17.28
CA PRO A 29 -18.70 -2.98 17.35
C PRO A 29 -18.36 -2.59 18.80
N ASP A 30 -17.68 -3.47 19.50
CA ASP A 30 -17.15 -3.22 20.84
C ASP A 30 -15.60 -3.28 20.79
N PRO A 31 -14.88 -2.22 21.18
CA PRO A 31 -15.37 -0.86 21.48
C PRO A 31 -16.07 -0.17 20.28
N PRO A 32 -16.90 0.86 20.52
CA PRO A 32 -17.58 1.59 19.45
C PRO A 32 -16.61 2.14 18.40
N THR A 33 -17.01 2.12 17.12
CA THR A 33 -16.16 2.59 16.01
C THR A 33 -15.66 4.00 16.22
N ASP A 34 -16.51 4.93 16.66
CA ASP A 34 -16.11 6.34 16.84
C ASP A 34 -15.09 6.51 17.98
N THR A 35 -15.14 5.66 19.01
CA THR A 35 -14.10 5.62 20.05
C THR A 35 -12.75 5.23 19.47
N LEU A 36 -12.71 4.18 18.64
CA LEU A 36 -11.47 3.73 18.00
C LEU A 36 -10.92 4.75 17.00
N ILE A 37 -11.80 5.45 16.26
CA ILE A 37 -11.37 6.53 15.35
C ILE A 37 -10.74 7.67 16.15
N ARG A 38 -11.35 8.10 17.27
CA ARG A 38 -10.78 9.15 18.14
C ARG A 38 -9.43 8.75 18.73
N LEU A 39 -9.27 7.49 19.12
CA LEU A 39 -7.97 6.96 19.59
C LEU A 39 -6.94 6.97 18.47
N ALA A 40 -7.30 6.56 17.26
CA ALA A 40 -6.41 6.63 16.11
C ALA A 40 -6.00 8.07 15.77
N GLU A 41 -6.95 9.02 15.79
CA GLU A 41 -6.66 10.45 15.62
C GLU A 41 -5.68 10.96 16.69
N LEU A 42 -5.86 10.55 17.93
CA LEU A 42 -4.95 10.93 19.02
C LEU A 42 -3.54 10.42 18.74
N VAL A 43 -3.39 9.14 18.36
CA VAL A 43 -2.09 8.55 18.00
C VAL A 43 -1.44 9.30 16.84
N LEU A 44 -2.21 9.61 15.79
CA LEU A 44 -1.70 10.33 14.60
C LEU A 44 -1.26 11.76 14.92
N ASN A 45 -2.00 12.47 15.78
CA ASN A 45 -1.77 13.89 16.07
C ASN A 45 -0.78 14.14 17.23
N LYS A 46 -0.47 13.12 18.03
CA LYS A 46 0.39 13.27 19.21
C LYS A 46 1.77 12.63 19.03
N ASN A 47 2.14 12.32 17.80
CA ASN A 47 3.47 11.83 17.49
C ASN A 47 4.51 12.95 17.60
N THR A 48 5.56 12.69 18.37
CA THR A 48 6.71 13.57 18.49
C THR A 48 7.98 12.83 18.12
N VAL A 49 8.92 13.54 17.54
CA VAL A 49 10.26 13.05 17.22
C VAL A 49 11.28 13.94 17.88
N SER A 50 12.25 13.37 18.57
CA SER A 50 13.38 14.12 19.13
C SER A 50 14.57 14.09 18.15
N PHE A 51 15.17 15.24 17.92
CA PHE A 51 16.38 15.36 17.14
C PHE A 51 17.27 16.48 17.73
N ARG A 52 18.52 16.17 18.09
CA ARG A 52 19.48 17.10 18.69
C ARG A 52 18.92 17.90 19.87
N ASP A 53 18.36 17.18 20.85
CA ASP A 53 17.75 17.72 22.07
C ASP A 53 16.49 18.60 21.86
N GLU A 54 15.98 18.70 20.63
CA GLU A 54 14.73 19.37 20.30
C GLU A 54 13.62 18.34 20.01
N VAL A 55 12.38 18.70 20.36
CA VAL A 55 11.19 17.88 20.14
C VAL A 55 10.34 18.48 19.03
N PHE A 56 10.09 17.71 17.98
CA PHE A 56 9.27 18.10 16.84
C PHE A 56 7.97 17.30 16.83
N SER A 57 6.84 17.97 16.60
CA SER A 57 5.56 17.31 16.35
C SER A 57 5.43 16.89 14.91
N GLN A 58 5.03 15.65 14.67
CA GLN A 58 4.71 15.17 13.33
C GLN A 58 3.32 15.68 12.93
N MET A 59 3.25 16.56 11.95
CA MET A 59 2.01 17.24 11.53
C MET A 59 1.15 16.44 10.54
N SER A 60 1.73 15.42 9.88
CA SER A 60 1.04 14.61 8.88
C SER A 60 1.66 13.23 8.78
N CYS A 61 0.95 12.32 8.12
CA CYS A 61 1.39 10.95 7.85
C CYS A 61 1.45 10.06 9.11
N VAL A 62 2.02 8.86 8.98
CA VAL A 62 2.10 7.88 10.06
C VAL A 62 3.55 7.74 10.50
N ALA A 63 3.82 7.88 11.79
CA ALA A 63 5.16 7.68 12.31
C ALA A 63 5.61 6.22 12.15
N ARG A 64 6.82 6.04 11.62
CA ARG A 64 7.47 4.72 11.62
C ARG A 64 7.72 4.30 13.06
N GLY A 65 7.35 3.06 13.40
CA GLY A 65 7.53 2.52 14.74
C GLY A 65 6.30 2.61 15.64
N THR A 66 5.20 3.23 15.20
CA THR A 66 3.93 3.11 15.93
C THR A 66 3.32 1.73 15.70
N GLU A 67 2.81 1.09 16.75
CA GLU A 67 2.13 -0.22 16.68
C GLU A 67 0.96 -0.21 15.67
N MET A 68 0.28 0.91 15.53
CA MET A 68 -0.82 1.09 14.60
C MET A 68 -0.35 1.22 13.14
N GLY A 69 0.88 1.69 12.90
CA GLY A 69 1.37 2.08 11.58
C GLY A 69 1.19 1.03 10.49
N PRO A 70 1.70 -0.19 10.65
CA PRO A 70 1.58 -1.24 9.62
C PRO A 70 0.13 -1.58 9.29
N SER A 71 -0.72 -1.78 10.30
CA SER A 71 -2.13 -2.10 10.11
C SER A 71 -2.89 -0.96 9.43
N TYR A 72 -2.63 0.27 9.83
CA TYR A 72 -3.22 1.47 9.26
C TYR A 72 -2.85 1.62 7.77
N ALA A 73 -1.58 1.46 7.43
CA ALA A 73 -1.10 1.50 6.06
C ALA A 73 -1.71 0.38 5.20
N CYS A 74 -1.78 -0.85 5.72
CA CYS A 74 -2.42 -1.98 5.03
C CYS A 74 -3.91 -1.75 4.76
N LEU A 75 -4.65 -1.18 5.72
CA LEU A 75 -6.07 -0.86 5.55
C LEU A 75 -6.27 0.26 4.51
N PHE A 76 -5.43 1.28 4.55
CA PHE A 76 -5.44 2.35 3.56
C PHE A 76 -5.19 1.80 2.14
N MET A 77 -4.11 1.05 1.96
CA MET A 77 -3.76 0.47 0.67
C MET A 77 -4.81 -0.52 0.17
N GLY A 78 -5.33 -1.39 1.05
CA GLY A 78 -6.38 -2.34 0.69
C GLY A 78 -7.67 -1.67 0.23
N HIS A 79 -8.07 -0.57 0.87
CA HIS A 79 -9.23 0.22 0.45
C HIS A 79 -8.98 0.95 -0.88
N LEU A 80 -7.80 1.54 -1.03
CA LEU A 80 -7.39 2.23 -2.24
C LEU A 80 -7.38 1.28 -3.44
N GLU A 81 -6.76 0.11 -3.31
CA GLU A 81 -6.73 -0.91 -4.36
C GLU A 81 -8.12 -1.43 -4.70
N HIS A 82 -8.93 -1.72 -3.71
CA HIS A 82 -10.30 -2.17 -3.94
C HIS A 82 -11.09 -1.15 -4.78
N THR A 83 -10.99 0.12 -4.42
CA THR A 83 -11.66 1.21 -5.15
C THR A 83 -11.09 1.39 -6.55
N LEU A 84 -9.77 1.35 -6.67
CA LEU A 84 -9.05 1.44 -7.95
C LEU A 84 -9.48 0.33 -8.91
N LEU A 85 -9.46 -0.92 -8.46
CA LEU A 85 -9.82 -2.08 -9.28
C LEU A 85 -11.30 -2.06 -9.69
N GLN A 86 -12.19 -1.54 -8.86
CA GLN A 86 -13.59 -1.34 -9.21
C GLN A 86 -13.80 -0.28 -10.29
N GLN A 87 -12.97 0.76 -10.31
CA GLN A 87 -13.09 1.87 -11.27
C GLN A 87 -12.39 1.60 -12.59
N TYR A 88 -11.36 0.76 -12.61
CA TYR A 88 -10.65 0.42 -13.85
C TYR A 88 -11.47 -0.55 -14.70
N LYS A 89 -11.87 -0.10 -15.90
CA LYS A 89 -12.76 -0.86 -16.80
C LYS A 89 -12.07 -1.45 -18.02
N LYS A 90 -10.74 -1.29 -18.12
CA LYS A 90 -9.92 -1.89 -19.17
C LYS A 90 -9.35 -3.25 -18.71
N PRO A 91 -8.73 -4.04 -19.63
CA PRO A 91 -8.07 -5.29 -19.26
C PRO A 91 -7.04 -5.09 -18.15
N MET A 92 -7.08 -5.96 -17.15
CA MET A 92 -6.19 -5.94 -15.99
C MET A 92 -5.19 -7.10 -16.05
N PRO A 93 -4.04 -6.98 -15.36
CA PRO A 93 -3.14 -8.12 -15.13
C PRO A 93 -3.88 -9.31 -14.51
N GLU A 94 -3.61 -10.52 -14.98
CA GLU A 94 -4.22 -11.77 -14.49
C GLU A 94 -3.83 -12.06 -13.06
N ILE A 95 -2.61 -11.67 -12.69
CA ILE A 95 -2.11 -11.77 -11.32
C ILE A 95 -1.67 -10.39 -10.88
N TYR A 96 -2.22 -9.95 -9.75
CA TYR A 96 -1.76 -8.80 -9.00
C TYR A 96 -1.84 -9.13 -7.52
N LYS A 97 -0.71 -9.04 -6.83
CA LYS A 97 -0.60 -9.30 -5.40
C LYS A 97 0.29 -8.24 -4.76
N ARG A 98 -0.01 -7.89 -3.52
CA ARG A 98 0.77 -6.92 -2.75
C ARG A 98 1.09 -7.47 -1.36
N TYR A 99 2.29 -7.18 -0.93
CA TYR A 99 2.73 -7.36 0.46
C TYR A 99 3.14 -5.99 1.02
N ILE A 100 2.34 -5.43 1.90
CA ILE A 100 2.46 -4.08 2.49
C ILE A 100 2.60 -2.98 1.41
N ASP A 101 3.80 -2.65 1.02
CA ASP A 101 4.16 -1.62 0.02
C ASP A 101 4.65 -2.22 -1.29
N ASP A 102 5.12 -3.46 -1.27
CA ASP A 102 5.70 -4.12 -2.44
C ASP A 102 4.64 -4.94 -3.20
N GLY A 103 4.48 -4.68 -4.49
CA GLY A 103 3.50 -5.32 -5.36
C GLY A 103 4.14 -6.10 -6.51
N ILE A 104 3.60 -7.27 -6.80
CA ILE A 104 3.96 -8.08 -7.97
C ILE A 104 2.76 -8.36 -8.85
N GLY A 105 2.98 -8.39 -10.16
CA GLY A 105 1.98 -8.79 -11.14
C GLY A 105 2.57 -9.67 -12.22
N ALA A 106 1.70 -10.47 -12.84
CA ALA A 106 2.01 -11.18 -14.08
C ALA A 106 0.84 -11.04 -15.04
N THR A 107 1.16 -10.91 -16.33
CA THR A 107 0.15 -10.59 -17.32
C THR A 107 0.55 -11.07 -18.73
N SER A 108 -0.46 -11.41 -19.54
CA SER A 108 -0.35 -11.62 -20.98
C SER A 108 -0.74 -10.36 -21.78
N LEU A 109 -1.06 -9.25 -21.12
CA LEU A 109 -1.39 -7.99 -21.78
C LEU A 109 -0.23 -7.48 -22.63
N SER A 110 -0.56 -6.77 -23.72
CA SER A 110 0.46 -6.03 -24.46
C SER A 110 1.11 -4.97 -23.59
N TYR A 111 2.33 -4.57 -23.95
CA TYR A 111 3.07 -3.53 -23.23
C TYR A 111 2.27 -2.23 -23.05
N ASN A 112 1.56 -1.79 -24.09
CA ASN A 112 0.75 -0.58 -24.04
C ASN A 112 -0.43 -0.71 -23.06
N GLN A 113 -1.12 -1.86 -23.05
CA GLN A 113 -2.21 -2.12 -22.10
C GLN A 113 -1.71 -2.16 -20.65
N LEU A 114 -0.53 -2.75 -20.45
CA LEU A 114 0.09 -2.76 -19.12
C LEU A 114 0.49 -1.36 -18.68
N LEU A 115 1.04 -0.53 -19.55
CA LEU A 115 1.35 0.87 -19.27
C LEU A 115 0.08 1.68 -18.96
N ASP A 116 -1.01 1.45 -19.67
CA ASP A 116 -2.30 2.09 -19.36
C ASP A 116 -2.76 1.78 -17.94
N PHE A 117 -2.65 0.51 -17.52
CA PHE A 117 -2.97 0.09 -16.16
C PHE A 117 -2.04 0.77 -15.14
N ILE A 118 -0.73 0.74 -15.36
CA ILE A 118 0.25 1.36 -14.46
C ILE A 118 0.01 2.87 -14.35
N ASN A 119 -0.25 3.55 -15.46
CA ASN A 119 -0.54 4.97 -15.46
C ASN A 119 -1.84 5.30 -14.70
N PHE A 120 -2.85 4.45 -14.81
CA PHE A 120 -4.07 4.61 -14.01
C PHE A 120 -3.78 4.46 -12.52
N VAL A 121 -3.03 3.45 -12.12
CA VAL A 121 -2.59 3.23 -10.72
C VAL A 121 -1.80 4.44 -10.20
N GLN A 122 -0.83 4.93 -10.98
CA GLN A 122 0.03 6.07 -10.62
C GLN A 122 -0.75 7.37 -10.37
N ASN A 123 -1.84 7.56 -11.08
CA ASN A 123 -2.63 8.80 -11.01
C ASN A 123 -3.88 8.67 -10.15
N PHE A 124 -4.12 7.51 -9.55
CA PHE A 124 -5.34 7.24 -8.82
C PHE A 124 -5.43 8.03 -7.52
N HIS A 125 -4.32 8.19 -6.80
CA HIS A 125 -4.29 8.94 -5.54
C HIS A 125 -3.13 9.94 -5.53
N PRO A 126 -3.37 11.22 -5.23
CA PRO A 126 -2.35 12.26 -5.35
C PRO A 126 -1.16 12.07 -4.41
N ALA A 127 -1.41 11.53 -3.22
CA ALA A 127 -0.38 11.33 -2.19
C ALA A 127 0.40 10.02 -2.36
N VAL A 128 -0.11 9.03 -3.11
CA VAL A 128 0.54 7.72 -3.26
C VAL A 128 1.30 7.68 -4.59
N LYS A 129 2.59 7.40 -4.52
CA LYS A 129 3.44 7.24 -5.69
C LYS A 129 4.03 5.85 -5.71
N PHE A 130 4.13 5.29 -6.91
CA PHE A 130 4.66 3.96 -7.12
C PHE A 130 5.92 4.03 -7.99
N SER A 131 6.93 3.26 -7.64
CA SER A 131 7.96 2.83 -8.58
C SER A 131 7.56 1.49 -9.21
N TYR A 132 8.04 1.20 -10.40
CA TYR A 132 7.74 -0.09 -11.05
C TYR A 132 8.88 -0.55 -11.94
N GLU A 133 8.96 -1.86 -12.09
CA GLU A 133 9.84 -2.55 -13.03
C GLU A 133 8.98 -3.48 -13.90
N ILE A 134 9.23 -3.51 -15.20
CA ILE A 134 8.61 -4.45 -16.15
C ILE A 134 9.71 -5.30 -16.76
N SER A 135 9.56 -6.61 -16.72
CA SER A 135 10.51 -7.53 -17.30
C SER A 135 9.82 -8.79 -17.81
N GLU A 136 10.19 -9.23 -19.00
CA GLU A 136 9.75 -10.52 -19.57
C GLU A 136 10.54 -11.71 -19.01
N LYS A 137 11.65 -11.46 -18.35
CA LYS A 137 12.56 -12.52 -17.90
C LYS A 137 12.45 -12.80 -16.39
N SER A 138 12.58 -11.77 -15.59
CA SER A 138 12.55 -11.92 -14.14
C SER A 138 12.36 -10.57 -13.46
N VAL A 139 11.71 -10.59 -12.31
CA VAL A 139 11.56 -9.44 -11.40
C VAL A 139 11.99 -9.82 -10.00
N THR A 140 12.39 -8.84 -9.21
CA THR A 140 12.61 -9.03 -7.78
C THR A 140 11.34 -8.68 -7.03
N PHE A 141 10.95 -9.54 -6.10
CA PHE A 141 9.83 -9.31 -5.19
C PHE A 141 10.22 -9.76 -3.79
N LEU A 142 10.25 -8.85 -2.86
CA LEU A 142 10.82 -9.08 -1.53
C LEU A 142 12.27 -9.58 -1.68
N ASP A 143 12.62 -10.68 -1.01
CA ASP A 143 13.94 -11.29 -1.06
C ASP A 143 14.07 -12.39 -2.13
N MET A 144 13.11 -12.48 -3.06
CA MET A 144 13.07 -13.51 -4.09
C MET A 144 13.24 -12.93 -5.48
N LYS A 145 14.04 -13.61 -6.30
CA LYS A 145 14.04 -13.39 -7.75
C LYS A 145 13.06 -14.36 -8.40
N ILE A 146 12.02 -13.83 -9.02
CA ILE A 146 10.97 -14.60 -9.67
C ILE A 146 11.17 -14.51 -11.17
N SER A 147 11.17 -15.68 -11.85
CA SER A 147 11.35 -15.75 -13.29
C SER A 147 10.43 -16.79 -13.93
N PHE A 148 10.06 -16.52 -15.19
CA PHE A 148 9.35 -17.48 -16.04
C PHE A 148 10.35 -18.24 -16.90
N LYS A 149 10.34 -19.57 -16.81
CA LYS A 149 11.12 -20.44 -17.69
C LYS A 149 10.21 -21.56 -18.21
N GLN A 150 10.14 -21.69 -19.54
CA GLN A 150 9.38 -22.76 -20.21
C GLN A 150 7.92 -22.89 -19.71
N GLY A 151 7.23 -21.76 -19.52
CA GLY A 151 5.85 -21.73 -19.01
C GLY A 151 5.69 -22.05 -17.53
N LYS A 152 6.79 -22.21 -16.78
CA LYS A 152 6.78 -22.45 -15.33
C LYS A 152 7.35 -21.27 -14.57
N LEU A 153 6.69 -20.91 -13.48
CA LEU A 153 7.19 -19.94 -12.51
C LEU A 153 8.32 -20.60 -11.70
N THR A 154 9.48 -19.98 -11.72
CA THR A 154 10.63 -20.37 -10.89
C THR A 154 11.02 -19.24 -9.97
N HIS A 155 11.42 -19.55 -8.75
CA HIS A 155 11.88 -18.56 -7.77
C HIS A 155 13.21 -19.02 -7.15
N TYR A 156 14.05 -18.05 -6.82
CA TYR A 156 15.29 -18.26 -6.11
C TYR A 156 15.35 -17.24 -4.97
N MET A 157 15.70 -17.70 -3.76
CA MET A 157 16.05 -16.79 -2.68
C MET A 157 17.35 -16.07 -3.05
N ARG A 158 17.40 -14.77 -2.84
CA ARG A 158 18.63 -14.00 -2.97
C ARG A 158 19.53 -14.40 -1.80
N SER A 159 20.66 -15.07 -2.08
CA SER A 159 21.69 -15.25 -1.04
C SER A 159 22.19 -13.88 -0.61
N LEU A 160 22.11 -13.61 0.67
CA LEU A 160 22.70 -12.45 1.33
C LEU A 160 24.20 -12.40 1.10
#